data_79f93c071dd38e6353fcd1f1e3eddc49
#
_entry.id   79f93c071dd38e6353fcd1f1e3eddc49
#
_cell.length_a   1.000
_cell.length_b   1.000
_cell.length_c   1.000
_cell.angle_alpha   90.00
_cell.angle_beta   90.00
_cell.angle_gamma   90.00
#
_symmetry.space_group_name_H-M   'P 1'
#
loop_
_entity.id
_entity.type
_entity.pdbx_description
1 polymer ?
#
loop_
_entity_poly.entity_id
_entity_poly.type
_entity_poly.pdbx_seq_one_letter_code
_entity_poly.pdbx_strand_id
1 'polypeptide(L)'
;MAKSVTIAGLGLIGGSIGLALRRQTWFVRYVDPNVDLENARASGAADERIEDVEGDLVIVATAVDVAMKLKPKAGVVTTTCSIMSPFKHYVAGHPFAGSQKSGLAAARADLFEGRPWFVDRDHDAVRTIIEATGARQVVVDAAEHDAAMALTSHLPQVLSTALASLIEQKRIDPMFLGSGLRTFLRLASSSYDVWDSVLDANARNIGEAERELMRVINSMTSADFDRARRFMAKFGEPPER
;
A
#
# COMPACT_ATOMS: atom_id res chain seq x y z
N MET A 1 5.48 -6.44 -30.99
CA MET A 1 6.47 -6.95 -30.03
C MET A 1 5.73 -7.42 -28.79
N ALA A 2 6.19 -8.47 -28.14
CA ALA A 2 5.62 -8.90 -26.85
C ALA A 2 5.78 -7.77 -25.83
N LYS A 3 4.74 -7.49 -25.07
CA LYS A 3 4.81 -6.50 -23.98
C LYS A 3 5.76 -7.02 -22.90
N SER A 4 6.71 -6.21 -22.46
CA SER A 4 7.65 -6.55 -21.38
C SER A 4 7.66 -5.51 -20.28
N VAL A 5 7.95 -5.95 -19.05
CA VAL A 5 8.05 -5.10 -17.86
C VAL A 5 9.13 -5.62 -16.93
N THR A 6 9.77 -4.73 -16.20
CA THR A 6 10.66 -5.10 -15.09
C THR A 6 10.00 -4.70 -13.76
N ILE A 7 9.96 -5.62 -12.82
CA ILE A 7 9.41 -5.41 -11.47
C ILE A 7 10.57 -5.43 -10.46
N ALA A 8 10.80 -4.32 -9.78
CA ALA A 8 11.71 -4.24 -8.65
C ALA A 8 10.93 -4.53 -7.37
N GLY A 9 11.25 -5.66 -6.71
CA GLY A 9 10.51 -6.20 -5.56
C GLY A 9 9.43 -7.20 -5.97
N LEU A 10 9.63 -8.50 -5.71
CA LEU A 10 8.71 -9.57 -6.09
C LEU A 10 8.00 -10.16 -4.85
N GLY A 11 7.55 -9.27 -3.95
CA GLY A 11 6.73 -9.62 -2.78
C GLY A 11 5.25 -9.80 -3.12
N LEU A 12 4.38 -9.54 -2.15
CA LEU A 12 2.92 -9.60 -2.35
C LEU A 12 2.46 -8.74 -3.52
N ILE A 13 2.82 -7.47 -3.55
CA ILE A 13 2.35 -6.50 -4.57
C ILE A 13 3.00 -6.79 -5.92
N GLY A 14 4.33 -6.80 -6.00
CA GLY A 14 5.05 -7.05 -7.26
C GLY A 14 4.77 -8.43 -7.84
N GLY A 15 4.69 -9.46 -6.99
CA GLY A 15 4.30 -10.82 -7.41
C GLY A 15 2.88 -10.88 -7.95
N SER A 16 1.92 -10.18 -7.31
CA SER A 16 0.53 -10.13 -7.80
C SER A 16 0.41 -9.41 -9.13
N ILE A 17 1.17 -8.32 -9.33
CA ILE A 17 1.26 -7.63 -10.62
C ILE A 17 1.84 -8.59 -11.66
N GLY A 18 2.95 -9.26 -11.36
CA GLY A 18 3.59 -10.21 -12.26
C GLY A 18 2.63 -11.33 -12.67
N LEU A 19 1.92 -11.93 -11.73
CA LEU A 19 0.90 -12.95 -11.99
C LEU A 19 -0.21 -12.44 -12.92
N ALA A 20 -0.74 -11.25 -12.68
CA ALA A 20 -1.79 -10.65 -13.50
C ALA A 20 -1.30 -10.37 -14.93
N LEU A 21 -0.12 -9.77 -15.07
CA LEU A 21 0.47 -9.44 -16.38
C LEU A 21 0.81 -10.69 -17.20
N ARG A 22 1.35 -11.73 -16.57
CA ARG A 22 1.67 -12.99 -17.28
C ARG A 22 0.43 -13.73 -17.79
N ARG A 23 -0.72 -13.62 -17.10
CA ARG A 23 -2.02 -14.10 -17.64
C ARG A 23 -2.38 -13.43 -18.96
N GLN A 24 -1.85 -12.22 -19.23
CA GLN A 24 -2.06 -11.48 -20.48
C GLN A 24 -0.82 -11.51 -21.40
N THR A 25 0.00 -12.56 -21.26
CA THR A 25 1.17 -12.83 -22.13
C THR A 25 2.27 -11.78 -22.10
N TRP A 26 2.38 -11.00 -21.00
CA TRP A 26 3.53 -10.13 -20.78
C TRP A 26 4.76 -10.96 -20.40
N PHE A 27 5.91 -10.53 -20.87
CA PHE A 27 7.19 -11.04 -20.40
C PHE A 27 7.62 -10.23 -19.16
N VAL A 28 7.73 -10.89 -18.00
CA VAL A 28 8.00 -10.24 -16.71
C VAL A 28 9.43 -10.55 -16.28
N ARG A 29 10.27 -9.50 -16.24
CA ARG A 29 11.57 -9.52 -15.58
C ARG A 29 11.43 -9.01 -14.15
N TYR A 30 12.34 -9.42 -13.27
CA TYR A 30 12.33 -8.91 -11.91
C TYR A 30 13.72 -8.74 -11.31
N VAL A 31 13.81 -7.86 -10.31
CA VAL A 31 14.95 -7.68 -9.42
C VAL A 31 14.45 -7.84 -7.99
N ASP A 32 14.88 -8.87 -7.29
CA ASP A 32 14.61 -9.08 -5.86
C ASP A 32 15.71 -9.96 -5.27
N PRO A 33 16.45 -9.50 -4.22
CA PRO A 33 17.52 -10.29 -3.63
C PRO A 33 17.02 -11.52 -2.86
N ASN A 34 15.76 -11.51 -2.42
CA ASN A 34 15.17 -12.54 -1.55
C ASN A 34 14.35 -13.59 -2.31
N VAL A 35 14.18 -13.42 -3.64
CA VAL A 35 13.41 -14.35 -4.47
C VAL A 35 14.32 -14.92 -5.54
N ASP A 36 14.53 -16.22 -5.51
CA ASP A 36 15.25 -16.92 -6.57
C ASP A 36 14.37 -17.16 -7.81
N LEU A 37 15.03 -17.49 -8.94
CA LEU A 37 14.36 -17.65 -10.23
C LEU A 37 13.42 -18.88 -10.25
N GLU A 38 13.77 -19.92 -9.52
CA GLU A 38 12.96 -21.16 -9.45
C GLU A 38 11.63 -20.87 -8.78
N ASN A 39 11.65 -20.21 -7.63
CA ASN A 39 10.44 -19.80 -6.90
C ASN A 39 9.59 -18.80 -7.70
N ALA A 40 10.23 -17.82 -8.37
CA ALA A 40 9.53 -16.85 -9.21
C ALA A 40 8.79 -17.51 -10.38
N ARG A 41 9.42 -18.50 -11.03
CA ARG A 41 8.82 -19.28 -12.12
C ARG A 41 7.76 -20.25 -11.63
N ALA A 42 8.04 -20.96 -10.56
CA ALA A 42 7.08 -21.91 -9.97
C ALA A 42 5.80 -21.24 -9.50
N SER A 43 5.89 -20.02 -8.94
CA SER A 43 4.72 -19.22 -8.59
C SER A 43 3.98 -18.68 -9.82
N GLY A 44 4.61 -18.62 -10.98
CA GLY A 44 4.09 -17.99 -12.18
C GLY A 44 4.21 -16.45 -12.20
N ALA A 45 4.94 -15.82 -11.27
CA ALA A 45 4.97 -14.38 -11.15
C ALA A 45 5.97 -13.70 -12.11
N ALA A 46 7.05 -14.37 -12.52
CA ALA A 46 8.04 -13.80 -13.43
C ALA A 46 8.69 -14.87 -14.32
N ASP A 47 9.33 -14.40 -15.42
CA ASP A 47 10.02 -15.22 -16.41
C ASP A 47 11.53 -15.21 -16.21
N GLU A 48 12.09 -14.06 -15.84
CA GLU A 48 13.52 -13.83 -15.80
C GLU A 48 13.94 -12.97 -14.61
N ARG A 49 15.03 -13.36 -13.94
CA ARG A 49 15.70 -12.54 -12.94
C ARG A 49 16.84 -11.76 -13.59
N ILE A 50 16.90 -10.47 -13.29
CA ILE A 50 18.00 -9.60 -13.73
C ILE A 50 18.65 -8.94 -12.50
N GLU A 51 19.84 -8.35 -12.67
CA GLU A 51 20.59 -7.74 -11.58
C GLU A 51 20.28 -6.23 -11.45
N ASP A 52 20.22 -5.53 -12.58
CA ASP A 52 19.97 -4.10 -12.66
C ASP A 52 18.48 -3.81 -12.87
N VAL A 53 17.99 -2.73 -12.22
CA VAL A 53 16.62 -2.26 -12.44
C VAL A 53 16.57 -1.45 -13.73
N GLU A 54 16.31 -2.12 -14.85
CA GLU A 54 16.31 -1.51 -16.18
C GLU A 54 15.20 -2.03 -17.10
N GLY A 55 14.88 -1.27 -18.15
CA GLY A 55 13.90 -1.64 -19.17
C GLY A 55 13.10 -0.46 -19.68
N ASP A 56 12.23 -0.68 -20.69
CA ASP A 56 11.36 0.37 -21.21
C ASP A 56 10.33 0.81 -20.15
N LEU A 57 9.84 -0.15 -19.36
CA LEU A 57 8.82 0.04 -18.34
C LEU A 57 9.25 -0.68 -17.05
N VAL A 58 9.34 0.07 -15.97
CA VAL A 58 9.74 -0.43 -14.64
C VAL A 58 8.66 -0.14 -13.60
N ILE A 59 8.30 -1.15 -12.83
CA ILE A 59 7.43 -1.04 -11.66
C ILE A 59 8.28 -1.22 -10.40
N VAL A 60 8.30 -0.22 -9.52
CA VAL A 60 8.98 -0.27 -8.23
C VAL A 60 7.98 -0.68 -7.17
N ALA A 61 8.08 -1.93 -6.71
CA ALA A 61 7.19 -2.57 -5.73
C ALA A 61 7.95 -2.99 -4.45
N THR A 62 8.92 -2.19 -4.04
CA THR A 62 9.72 -2.34 -2.81
C THR A 62 9.17 -1.46 -1.68
N ALA A 63 9.72 -1.61 -0.48
CA ALA A 63 9.49 -0.67 0.62
C ALA A 63 9.87 0.76 0.20
N VAL A 64 9.23 1.76 0.84
CA VAL A 64 9.35 3.18 0.46
C VAL A 64 10.79 3.66 0.50
N ASP A 65 11.55 3.33 1.55
CA ASP A 65 12.95 3.74 1.71
C ASP A 65 13.87 3.13 0.64
N VAL A 66 13.60 1.90 0.21
CA VAL A 66 14.31 1.24 -0.89
C VAL A 66 13.93 1.90 -2.21
N ALA A 67 12.64 2.13 -2.45
CA ALA A 67 12.14 2.77 -3.66
C ALA A 67 12.74 4.18 -3.85
N MET A 68 12.91 4.94 -2.79
CA MET A 68 13.52 6.29 -2.81
C MET A 68 15.01 6.26 -3.18
N LYS A 69 15.71 5.17 -2.91
CA LYS A 69 17.15 5.00 -3.23
C LYS A 69 17.38 4.42 -4.62
N LEU A 70 16.40 3.74 -5.20
CA LEU A 70 16.51 3.15 -6.52
C LEU A 70 16.65 4.23 -7.59
N LYS A 71 17.47 3.93 -8.61
CA LYS A 71 17.66 4.77 -9.80
C LYS A 71 17.50 3.90 -11.04
N PRO A 72 16.27 3.51 -11.39
CA PRO A 72 16.01 2.67 -12.56
C PRO A 72 16.53 3.31 -13.86
N LYS A 73 17.15 2.53 -14.71
CA LYS A 73 17.49 2.91 -16.08
C LYS A 73 16.31 2.56 -16.99
N ALA A 74 15.32 3.44 -17.08
CA ALA A 74 14.07 3.12 -17.75
C ALA A 74 13.48 4.29 -18.53
N GLY A 75 12.68 3.97 -19.56
CA GLY A 75 11.88 4.95 -20.28
C GLY A 75 10.73 5.47 -19.44
N VAL A 76 10.03 4.57 -18.73
CA VAL A 76 8.92 4.89 -17.81
C VAL A 76 9.12 4.14 -16.51
N VAL A 77 8.97 4.85 -15.39
CA VAL A 77 8.98 4.25 -14.04
C VAL A 77 7.69 4.59 -13.33
N THR A 78 7.07 3.58 -12.73
CA THR A 78 5.96 3.76 -11.78
C THR A 78 6.26 3.09 -10.45
N THR A 79 5.68 3.61 -9.37
CA THR A 79 5.78 3.01 -8.03
C THR A 79 4.49 2.34 -7.62
N THR A 80 4.54 1.54 -6.55
CA THR A 80 3.35 1.00 -5.89
C THR A 80 3.35 1.34 -4.39
N CYS A 81 4.04 2.41 -4.03
CA CYS A 81 4.20 2.84 -2.65
C CYS A 81 2.91 3.48 -2.11
N SER A 82 2.67 3.33 -0.81
CA SER A 82 1.51 3.93 -0.12
C SER A 82 1.62 5.46 0.08
N ILE A 83 2.70 6.07 -0.38
CA ILE A 83 2.93 7.51 -0.46
C ILE A 83 3.42 7.87 -1.86
N MET A 84 3.14 9.09 -2.32
CA MET A 84 3.43 9.54 -3.69
C MET A 84 4.40 10.72 -3.75
N SER A 85 4.32 11.67 -2.83
CA SER A 85 5.05 12.95 -2.89
C SER A 85 6.57 12.82 -3.05
N PRO A 86 7.26 11.78 -2.53
CA PRO A 86 8.69 11.61 -2.75
C PRO A 86 9.08 11.26 -4.19
N PHE A 87 8.15 10.74 -5.00
CA PHE A 87 8.43 10.13 -6.32
C PHE A 87 8.16 11.06 -7.52
N LYS A 88 8.49 12.34 -7.40
CA LYS A 88 8.20 13.38 -8.43
C LYS A 88 8.72 13.06 -9.84
N HIS A 89 9.78 12.26 -9.94
CA HIS A 89 10.40 11.88 -11.22
C HIS A 89 9.79 10.62 -11.84
N TYR A 90 8.91 9.92 -11.14
CA TYR A 90 8.22 8.72 -11.59
C TYR A 90 6.73 9.01 -11.75
N VAL A 91 5.99 8.14 -12.40
CA VAL A 91 4.54 8.12 -12.25
C VAL A 91 4.27 7.49 -10.89
N ALA A 92 4.05 8.31 -9.87
CA ALA A 92 3.80 7.80 -8.54
C ALA A 92 2.46 7.06 -8.50
N GLY A 93 2.46 5.83 -8.02
CA GLY A 93 1.28 4.97 -7.97
C GLY A 93 1.12 4.27 -6.63
N HIS A 94 -0.15 4.03 -6.24
CA HIS A 94 -0.53 3.30 -5.05
C HIS A 94 -1.74 2.40 -5.36
N PRO A 95 -1.54 1.09 -5.61
CA PRO A 95 -2.65 0.14 -5.67
C PRO A 95 -3.29 0.03 -4.29
N PHE A 96 -4.55 0.42 -4.17
CA PHE A 96 -5.25 0.41 -2.88
C PHE A 96 -5.79 -0.99 -2.58
N ALA A 97 -4.86 -1.93 -2.47
CA ALA A 97 -5.11 -3.33 -2.18
C ALA A 97 -3.96 -3.91 -1.34
N GLY A 98 -4.27 -4.83 -0.46
CA GLY A 98 -3.28 -5.44 0.42
C GLY A 98 -3.81 -6.67 1.12
N SER A 99 -2.95 -7.28 1.91
CA SER A 99 -3.25 -8.44 2.75
C SER A 99 -2.43 -8.33 4.05
N GLN A 100 -2.86 -9.03 5.09
CA GLN A 100 -2.06 -9.23 6.30
C GLN A 100 -0.88 -10.20 6.07
N LYS A 101 -0.91 -10.96 4.97
CA LYS A 101 0.18 -11.84 4.56
C LYS A 101 1.16 -11.07 3.68
N SER A 102 2.43 -11.43 3.74
CA SER A 102 3.52 -10.82 2.98
C SER A 102 4.27 -11.84 2.13
N GLY A 103 5.17 -11.35 1.27
CA GLY A 103 6.04 -12.17 0.42
C GLY A 103 5.33 -12.72 -0.82
N LEU A 104 6.13 -13.38 -1.68
CA LEU A 104 5.67 -13.94 -2.97
C LEU A 104 4.61 -15.03 -2.77
N ALA A 105 4.71 -15.84 -1.73
CA ALA A 105 3.76 -16.91 -1.43
C ALA A 105 2.33 -16.42 -1.15
N ALA A 106 2.16 -15.13 -0.83
CA ALA A 106 0.86 -14.50 -0.63
C ALA A 106 0.33 -13.80 -1.88
N ALA A 107 1.12 -13.74 -2.97
CA ALA A 107 0.74 -13.08 -4.21
C ALA A 107 -0.41 -13.82 -4.91
N ARG A 108 -1.30 -13.03 -5.52
CA ARG A 108 -2.42 -13.55 -6.30
C ARG A 108 -2.79 -12.59 -7.43
N ALA A 109 -3.14 -13.13 -8.59
CA ALA A 109 -3.35 -12.34 -9.79
C ALA A 109 -4.61 -11.44 -9.73
N ASP A 110 -5.57 -11.78 -8.90
CA ASP A 110 -6.85 -11.07 -8.70
C ASP A 110 -6.82 -10.03 -7.55
N LEU A 111 -5.63 -9.76 -6.97
CA LEU A 111 -5.49 -8.89 -5.81
C LEU A 111 -6.07 -7.48 -6.07
N PHE A 112 -5.96 -6.99 -7.29
CA PHE A 112 -6.31 -5.63 -7.67
C PHE A 112 -7.67 -5.51 -8.38
N GLU A 113 -8.33 -6.62 -8.69
CA GLU A 113 -9.59 -6.62 -9.45
C GLU A 113 -10.64 -5.70 -8.82
N GLY A 114 -11.12 -4.72 -9.60
CA GLY A 114 -12.10 -3.73 -9.19
C GLY A 114 -11.61 -2.72 -8.13
N ARG A 115 -10.36 -2.84 -7.66
CA ARG A 115 -9.80 -1.94 -6.64
C ARG A 115 -9.31 -0.64 -7.26
N PRO A 116 -9.35 0.48 -6.53
CA PRO A 116 -8.72 1.71 -6.99
C PRO A 116 -7.20 1.54 -7.01
N TRP A 117 -6.58 2.12 -8.03
CA TRP A 117 -5.14 2.32 -8.12
C TRP A 117 -4.90 3.80 -8.34
N PHE A 118 -4.45 4.48 -7.31
CA PHE A 118 -4.16 5.90 -7.37
C PHE A 118 -2.87 6.15 -8.15
N VAL A 119 -2.87 7.20 -8.97
CA VAL A 119 -1.67 7.71 -9.68
C VAL A 119 -1.64 9.23 -9.60
N ASP A 120 -0.44 9.81 -9.52
CA ASP A 120 -0.28 11.27 -9.47
C ASP A 120 -0.56 11.96 -10.82
N ARG A 121 -0.47 11.21 -11.91
CA ARG A 121 -0.78 11.67 -13.27
C ARG A 121 -1.12 10.50 -14.18
N ASP A 122 -1.83 10.82 -15.23
CA ASP A 122 -2.13 9.85 -16.28
C ASP A 122 -0.91 9.61 -17.18
N HIS A 123 -0.66 8.33 -17.51
CA HIS A 123 0.39 7.90 -18.44
C HIS A 123 -0.01 6.57 -19.10
N ASP A 124 -0.02 6.52 -20.44
CA ASP A 124 -0.55 5.39 -21.23
C ASP A 124 0.06 4.02 -20.85
N ALA A 125 1.39 3.97 -20.67
CA ALA A 125 2.05 2.73 -20.32
C ALA A 125 1.64 2.24 -18.90
N VAL A 126 1.47 3.17 -17.95
CA VAL A 126 1.05 2.84 -16.58
C VAL A 126 -0.42 2.45 -16.55
N ARG A 127 -1.27 3.17 -17.30
CA ARG A 127 -2.70 2.84 -17.44
C ARG A 127 -2.86 1.43 -17.99
N THR A 128 -2.07 1.05 -19.01
CA THR A 128 -2.09 -0.30 -19.57
C THR A 128 -1.77 -1.38 -18.53
N ILE A 129 -0.82 -1.14 -17.62
CA ILE A 129 -0.53 -2.06 -16.50
C ILE A 129 -1.74 -2.15 -15.57
N ILE A 130 -2.28 -1.00 -15.15
CA ILE A 130 -3.39 -0.94 -14.20
C ILE A 130 -4.60 -1.71 -14.75
N GLU A 131 -4.97 -1.46 -16.00
CA GLU A 131 -6.05 -2.18 -16.69
C GLU A 131 -5.78 -3.69 -16.79
N ALA A 132 -4.53 -4.07 -17.08
CA ALA A 132 -4.12 -5.47 -17.16
C ALA A 132 -4.21 -6.19 -15.80
N THR A 133 -4.15 -5.49 -14.68
CA THR A 133 -4.37 -6.06 -13.34
C THR A 133 -5.85 -6.08 -12.93
N GLY A 134 -6.75 -5.56 -13.74
CA GLY A 134 -8.18 -5.43 -13.42
C GLY A 134 -8.49 -4.31 -12.43
N ALA A 135 -7.51 -3.46 -12.10
CA ALA A 135 -7.68 -2.31 -11.22
C ALA A 135 -8.34 -1.13 -11.95
N ARG A 136 -8.89 -0.20 -11.17
CA ARG A 136 -9.46 1.05 -11.68
C ARG A 136 -8.53 2.22 -11.37
N GLN A 137 -7.99 2.85 -12.41
CA GLN A 137 -7.14 4.03 -12.26
C GLN A 137 -7.92 5.20 -11.66
N VAL A 138 -7.29 5.90 -10.72
CA VAL A 138 -7.77 7.14 -10.12
C VAL A 138 -6.62 8.14 -10.11
N VAL A 139 -6.74 9.22 -10.87
CA VAL A 139 -5.74 10.30 -10.85
C VAL A 139 -6.04 11.24 -9.69
N VAL A 140 -5.01 11.54 -8.89
CA VAL A 140 -5.11 12.39 -7.69
C VAL A 140 -3.81 13.15 -7.50
N ASP A 141 -3.88 14.37 -6.97
CA ASP A 141 -2.65 15.08 -6.57
C ASP A 141 -1.88 14.31 -5.49
N ALA A 142 -0.56 14.21 -5.63
CA ALA A 142 0.27 13.41 -4.72
C ALA A 142 0.21 13.92 -3.27
N ALA A 143 0.15 15.23 -3.05
CA ALA A 143 0.07 15.80 -1.70
C ALA A 143 -1.32 15.59 -1.08
N GLU A 144 -2.38 15.72 -1.87
CA GLU A 144 -3.75 15.38 -1.42
C GLU A 144 -3.87 13.90 -1.06
N HIS A 145 -3.30 13.01 -1.90
CA HIS A 145 -3.27 11.58 -1.60
C HIS A 145 -2.56 11.31 -0.27
N ASP A 146 -1.35 11.82 -0.08
CA ASP A 146 -0.53 11.55 1.11
C ASP A 146 -1.18 12.11 2.39
N ALA A 147 -1.84 13.28 2.30
CA ALA A 147 -2.62 13.83 3.41
C ALA A 147 -3.85 12.95 3.73
N ALA A 148 -4.56 12.46 2.72
CA ALA A 148 -5.69 11.55 2.91
C ALA A 148 -5.22 10.22 3.54
N MET A 149 -4.11 9.64 3.06
CA MET A 149 -3.53 8.41 3.63
C MET A 149 -3.07 8.60 5.07
N ALA A 150 -2.52 9.77 5.42
CA ALA A 150 -2.16 10.08 6.80
C ALA A 150 -3.36 9.94 7.73
N LEU A 151 -4.53 10.46 7.34
CA LEU A 151 -5.74 10.43 8.17
C LEU A 151 -6.47 9.07 8.14
N THR A 152 -6.51 8.40 6.97
CA THR A 152 -7.38 7.22 6.77
C THR A 152 -6.66 5.89 6.93
N SER A 153 -5.32 5.88 6.93
CA SER A 153 -4.49 4.69 7.03
C SER A 153 -3.42 4.79 8.12
N HIS A 154 -2.55 5.80 8.03
CA HIS A 154 -1.36 5.87 8.89
C HIS A 154 -1.71 6.22 10.34
N LEU A 155 -2.52 7.24 10.57
CA LEU A 155 -2.98 7.61 11.91
C LEU A 155 -3.79 6.49 12.60
N PRO A 156 -4.75 5.79 11.95
CA PRO A 156 -5.37 4.59 12.51
C PRO A 156 -4.39 3.51 12.96
N GLN A 157 -3.33 3.25 12.19
CA GLN A 157 -2.27 2.32 12.56
C GLN A 157 -1.53 2.78 13.82
N VAL A 158 -1.09 4.05 13.84
CA VAL A 158 -0.38 4.65 14.99
C VAL A 158 -1.23 4.58 16.25
N LEU A 159 -2.51 4.97 16.16
CA LEU A 159 -3.44 4.96 17.29
C LEU A 159 -3.69 3.54 17.83
N SER A 160 -3.90 2.58 16.93
CA SER A 160 -4.10 1.18 17.31
C SER A 160 -2.87 0.64 18.04
N THR A 161 -1.68 0.89 17.49
CA THR A 161 -0.41 0.45 18.09
C THR A 161 -0.14 1.13 19.43
N ALA A 162 -0.33 2.45 19.50
CA ALA A 162 -0.11 3.23 20.73
C ALA A 162 -1.06 2.78 21.85
N LEU A 163 -2.36 2.58 21.54
CA LEU A 163 -3.33 2.11 22.52
C LEU A 163 -3.02 0.69 23.01
N ALA A 164 -2.65 -0.23 22.11
CA ALA A 164 -2.23 -1.58 22.49
C ALA A 164 -1.02 -1.57 23.44
N SER A 165 0.01 -0.76 23.10
CA SER A 165 1.20 -0.58 23.93
C SER A 165 0.86 0.01 25.30
N LEU A 166 -0.03 1.01 25.36
CA LEU A 166 -0.44 1.62 26.61
C LEU A 166 -1.20 0.62 27.52
N ILE A 167 -2.11 -0.19 26.95
CA ILE A 167 -2.84 -1.23 27.67
C ILE A 167 -1.87 -2.25 28.28
N GLU A 168 -0.87 -2.69 27.51
CA GLU A 168 0.19 -3.59 27.97
C GLU A 168 1.01 -2.98 29.10
N GLN A 169 1.51 -1.74 28.94
CA GLN A 169 2.28 -1.02 29.97
C GLN A 169 1.49 -0.86 31.29
N LYS A 170 0.18 -0.67 31.20
CA LYS A 170 -0.71 -0.59 32.36
C LYS A 170 -1.06 -1.95 32.94
N ARG A 171 -0.61 -3.05 32.32
CA ARG A 171 -0.89 -4.43 32.73
C ARG A 171 -2.38 -4.70 32.91
N ILE A 172 -3.20 -4.19 32.00
CA ILE A 172 -4.64 -4.42 32.02
C ILE A 172 -4.91 -5.89 31.72
N ASP A 173 -5.68 -6.54 32.59
CA ASP A 173 -6.01 -7.95 32.43
C ASP A 173 -6.77 -8.17 31.10
N PRO A 174 -6.38 -9.18 30.29
CA PRO A 174 -7.05 -9.51 29.03
C PRO A 174 -8.56 -9.76 29.13
N MET A 175 -9.08 -10.10 30.32
CA MET A 175 -10.52 -10.26 30.54
C MET A 175 -11.31 -8.99 30.26
N PHE A 176 -10.68 -7.80 30.36
CA PHE A 176 -11.32 -6.51 30.06
C PHE A 176 -11.32 -6.17 28.56
N LEU A 177 -10.68 -6.98 27.69
CA LEU A 177 -10.58 -6.74 26.25
C LEU A 177 -11.84 -7.26 25.53
N GLY A 178 -12.86 -6.43 25.45
CA GLY A 178 -14.09 -6.73 24.69
C GLY A 178 -13.88 -6.81 23.18
N SER A 179 -14.86 -7.32 22.44
CA SER A 179 -14.82 -7.51 20.98
C SER A 179 -14.58 -6.21 20.21
N GLY A 180 -15.20 -5.10 20.63
CA GLY A 180 -15.01 -3.79 20.00
C GLY A 180 -13.56 -3.31 20.08
N LEU A 181 -12.91 -3.46 21.24
CA LEU A 181 -11.50 -3.11 21.39
C LEU A 181 -10.60 -4.02 20.55
N ARG A 182 -10.87 -5.33 20.50
CA ARG A 182 -10.11 -6.28 19.65
C ARG A 182 -10.17 -5.88 18.18
N THR A 183 -11.34 -5.47 17.68
CA THR A 183 -11.51 -4.98 16.31
C THR A 183 -10.67 -3.72 16.07
N PHE A 184 -10.70 -2.76 16.98
CA PHE A 184 -9.90 -1.53 16.90
C PHE A 184 -8.39 -1.82 16.92
N LEU A 185 -7.93 -2.71 17.81
CA LEU A 185 -6.51 -3.07 17.95
C LEU A 185 -5.99 -4.02 16.87
N ARG A 186 -6.80 -4.46 15.92
CA ARG A 186 -6.37 -5.39 14.87
C ARG A 186 -5.16 -4.89 14.08
N LEU A 187 -5.05 -3.60 13.84
CA LEU A 187 -3.93 -3.00 13.12
C LEU A 187 -2.61 -3.10 13.90
N ALA A 188 -2.65 -3.13 15.23
CA ALA A 188 -1.46 -3.22 16.08
C ALA A 188 -0.67 -4.54 15.91
N SER A 189 -1.21 -5.54 15.19
CA SER A 189 -0.51 -6.78 14.87
C SER A 189 0.52 -6.64 13.74
N SER A 190 0.57 -5.50 13.06
CA SER A 190 1.56 -5.24 12.01
C SER A 190 2.95 -5.02 12.61
N SER A 191 4.00 -5.54 11.93
CA SER A 191 5.39 -5.32 12.35
C SER A 191 5.84 -3.89 12.04
N TYR A 192 6.78 -3.37 12.82
CA TYR A 192 7.37 -2.05 12.63
C TYR A 192 8.04 -1.91 11.26
N ASP A 193 8.75 -2.95 10.79
CA ASP A 193 9.49 -2.94 9.52
C ASP A 193 8.61 -2.63 8.30
N VAL A 194 7.32 -2.93 8.36
CA VAL A 194 6.36 -2.59 7.29
C VAL A 194 6.01 -1.11 7.30
N TRP A 195 6.05 -0.48 8.47
CA TRP A 195 5.54 0.88 8.69
C TRP A 195 6.62 1.94 8.80
N ASP A 196 7.84 1.57 9.20
CA ASP A 196 8.95 2.49 9.49
C ASP A 196 9.12 3.54 8.39
N SER A 197 9.39 3.07 7.17
CA SER A 197 9.63 3.97 6.03
C SER A 197 8.39 4.78 5.60
N VAL A 198 7.19 4.26 5.83
CA VAL A 198 5.93 4.97 5.54
C VAL A 198 5.70 6.08 6.57
N LEU A 199 5.90 5.77 7.84
CA LEU A 199 5.72 6.74 8.94
C LEU A 199 6.73 7.88 8.83
N ASP A 200 7.99 7.57 8.51
CA ASP A 200 9.03 8.57 8.31
C ASP A 200 8.71 9.48 7.11
N ALA A 201 8.44 8.88 5.96
CA ALA A 201 8.22 9.63 4.72
C ALA A 201 6.94 10.49 4.73
N ASN A 202 5.92 10.13 5.53
CA ASN A 202 4.68 10.90 5.69
C ASN A 202 4.54 11.58 7.07
N ALA A 203 5.62 11.67 7.84
CA ALA A 203 5.62 12.14 9.23
C ALA A 203 4.94 13.50 9.42
N ARG A 204 5.14 14.43 8.48
CA ARG A 204 4.52 15.76 8.55
C ARG A 204 2.99 15.67 8.52
N ASN A 205 2.43 14.97 7.54
CA ASN A 205 0.98 14.85 7.38
C ASN A 205 0.37 14.04 8.54
N ILE A 206 1.06 13.01 9.03
CA ILE A 206 0.64 12.23 10.20
C ILE A 206 0.57 13.12 11.44
N GLY A 207 1.61 13.93 11.69
CA GLY A 207 1.63 14.85 12.82
C GLY A 207 0.58 15.96 12.72
N GLU A 208 0.22 16.42 11.53
CA GLU A 208 -0.91 17.34 11.31
C GLU A 208 -2.25 16.66 11.65
N ALA A 209 -2.48 15.45 11.13
CA ALA A 209 -3.69 14.67 11.41
C ALA A 209 -3.85 14.32 12.91
N GLU A 210 -2.74 13.97 13.57
CA GLU A 210 -2.71 13.72 15.02
C GLU A 210 -3.14 14.94 15.82
N ARG A 211 -2.57 16.12 15.53
CA ARG A 211 -2.95 17.37 16.22
C ARG A 211 -4.42 17.72 16.02
N GLU A 212 -4.95 17.47 14.82
CA GLU A 212 -6.37 17.70 14.54
C GLU A 212 -7.26 16.72 15.31
N LEU A 213 -6.90 15.43 15.31
CA LEU A 213 -7.61 14.42 16.08
C LEU A 213 -7.64 14.77 17.58
N MET A 214 -6.50 15.16 18.15
CA MET A 214 -6.41 15.54 19.56
C MET A 214 -7.27 16.77 19.89
N ARG A 215 -7.38 17.75 18.97
CA ARG A 215 -8.33 18.86 19.14
C ARG A 215 -9.78 18.36 19.20
N VAL A 216 -10.17 17.46 18.30
CA VAL A 216 -11.51 16.87 18.29
C VAL A 216 -11.77 16.10 19.60
N ILE A 217 -10.83 15.25 20.03
CA ILE A 217 -10.94 14.48 21.27
C ILE A 217 -11.16 15.39 22.48
N ASN A 218 -10.36 16.47 22.60
CA ASN A 218 -10.40 17.37 23.75
C ASN A 218 -11.67 18.28 23.79
N SER A 219 -12.34 18.46 22.64
CA SER A 219 -13.56 19.28 22.53
C SER A 219 -14.81 18.48 22.17
N MET A 220 -14.77 17.16 22.28
CA MET A 220 -15.84 16.26 21.81
C MET A 220 -17.17 16.52 22.50
N THR A 221 -18.21 16.61 21.69
CA THR A 221 -19.59 16.84 22.12
C THR A 221 -20.54 15.82 21.49
N SER A 222 -21.81 15.85 21.86
CA SER A 222 -22.86 15.03 21.23
C SER A 222 -22.98 15.28 19.72
N ALA A 223 -22.67 16.50 19.26
CA ALA A 223 -22.71 16.85 17.85
C ALA A 223 -21.66 16.06 17.03
N ASP A 224 -20.54 15.69 17.64
CA ASP A 224 -19.50 14.89 16.97
C ASP A 224 -19.93 13.44 16.80
N PHE A 225 -20.66 12.88 17.79
CA PHE A 225 -21.29 11.56 17.66
C PHE A 225 -22.32 11.55 16.52
N ASP A 226 -23.15 12.59 16.42
CA ASP A 226 -24.13 12.70 15.34
C ASP A 226 -23.46 12.86 13.96
N ARG A 227 -22.36 13.60 13.89
CA ARG A 227 -21.55 13.75 12.67
C ARG A 227 -20.95 12.40 12.24
N ALA A 228 -20.34 11.68 13.18
CA ALA A 228 -19.75 10.37 12.93
C ALA A 228 -20.81 9.36 12.45
N ARG A 229 -21.98 9.33 13.08
CA ARG A 229 -23.09 8.45 12.69
C ARG A 229 -23.57 8.75 11.27
N ARG A 230 -23.73 10.04 10.91
CA ARG A 230 -24.11 10.44 9.54
C ARG A 230 -23.05 10.09 8.52
N PHE A 231 -21.77 10.21 8.88
CA PHE A 231 -20.66 9.79 8.01
C PHE A 231 -20.72 8.29 7.75
N MET A 232 -20.84 7.46 8.79
CA MET A 232 -20.92 6.01 8.64
C MET A 232 -22.11 5.56 7.79
N ALA A 233 -23.27 6.22 7.94
CA ALA A 233 -24.47 5.90 7.14
C ALA A 233 -24.30 6.13 5.63
N LYS A 234 -23.34 6.97 5.19
CA LYS A 234 -23.05 7.20 3.76
C LYS A 234 -22.21 6.08 3.14
N PHE A 235 -21.42 5.37 3.91
CA PHE A 235 -20.47 4.38 3.42
C PHE A 235 -20.97 2.94 3.54
N GLY A 236 -22.14 2.74 4.16
CA GLY A 236 -22.67 1.41 4.43
C GLY A 236 -21.86 0.64 5.48
N GLU A 237 -22.37 -0.50 5.92
CA GLU A 237 -21.56 -1.45 6.68
C GLU A 237 -20.54 -2.08 5.73
N PRO A 238 -19.26 -2.28 6.15
CA PRO A 238 -18.32 -3.03 5.33
C PRO A 238 -18.91 -4.41 5.06
N PRO A 239 -18.75 -4.97 3.84
CA PRO A 239 -19.24 -6.31 3.54
C PRO A 239 -18.72 -7.29 4.59
N GLU A 240 -19.62 -8.06 5.19
CA GLU A 240 -19.24 -9.16 6.08
C GLU A 240 -18.27 -10.09 5.34
N ARG A 241 -17.12 -10.35 5.95
CA ARG A 241 -16.06 -11.19 5.36
C ARG A 241 -16.24 -12.63 5.76
#